data_856548182768a9b30e4b0671a808db13
#
_entry.id   856548182768a9b30e4b0671a808db13
#
_cell.length_a   1.000
_cell.length_b   1.000
_cell.length_c   1.000
_cell.angle_alpha   90.00
_cell.angle_beta   90.00
_cell.angle_gamma   90.00
#
_symmetry.space_group_name_H-M   'P 1'
#
loop_
_entity.id
_entity.type
_entity.pdbx_description
1 polymer ?
#
loop_
_entity_poly.entity_id
_entity_poly.type
_entity_poly.pdbx_seq_one_letter_code
_entity_poly.pdbx_strand_id
1 'polypeptide(L)'
;MIKKKIKISSYPRKLMDIIILNRYYILCLLAIIFIVACDKINIFSRPYVATVNEAKIYLDDYQIRLNQKMSMLPKDVLNQPNYVKRLEEEVLDGLITEKIMYLRAQELNISIGASELEDKINEIKKDYGENFANLMAQENIRYEQWKEDLKKEMFLQKLVAVDVNAKIRVSDDEAEDYFNEHRNNYRVEPRARVAQIVVRDLAKAKEVLARLNAGDDFAVLASKVSIGPEARQGGDLGFITREVMPEPLEETIFKLPVNKISPIVQSPYGFHIFKVLESQPAKIKNFSDIKDEVIADIRAQKEESAFITWLQALKMKAVIKKENAILWKKVNRQK
;
A
#
# COMPACT_ATOMS: atom_id res chain seq x y z
N MET A 1 56.39 -21.32 -75.51
CA MET A 1 56.30 -21.85 -74.13
C MET A 1 57.63 -21.63 -73.43
N ILE A 2 57.72 -20.56 -72.62
CA ILE A 2 58.93 -20.24 -71.91
C ILE A 2 58.59 -19.96 -70.46
N LYS A 3 58.95 -20.92 -69.58
CA LYS A 3 58.82 -20.79 -68.13
C LYS A 3 60.00 -19.91 -67.63
N LYS A 4 59.68 -18.68 -67.19
CA LYS A 4 60.70 -17.84 -66.48
C LYS A 4 60.71 -18.27 -65.02
N LYS A 5 61.79 -18.88 -64.52
CA LYS A 5 62.10 -19.11 -63.10
C LYS A 5 62.52 -17.77 -62.49
N ILE A 6 61.83 -17.27 -61.52
CA ILE A 6 62.25 -16.13 -60.69
C ILE A 6 63.17 -16.67 -59.59
N LYS A 7 64.42 -16.17 -59.62
CA LYS A 7 65.48 -16.46 -58.64
C LYS A 7 65.20 -15.61 -57.38
N ILE A 8 64.82 -16.29 -56.24
CA ILE A 8 64.70 -15.61 -54.96
C ILE A 8 66.13 -15.39 -54.43
N SER A 9 66.53 -14.13 -54.34
CA SER A 9 67.77 -13.68 -53.74
C SER A 9 67.75 -13.94 -52.23
N SER A 10 68.78 -14.64 -51.74
CA SER A 10 68.98 -14.95 -50.30
C SER A 10 69.37 -13.68 -49.54
N TYR A 11 68.50 -13.16 -48.70
CA TYR A 11 68.85 -12.15 -47.70
C TYR A 11 69.72 -12.78 -46.61
N PRO A 12 70.72 -12.07 -46.09
CA PRO A 12 71.66 -12.60 -45.08
C PRO A 12 70.87 -12.87 -43.75
N ARG A 13 71.03 -14.06 -43.16
CA ARG A 13 70.39 -14.55 -41.94
C ARG A 13 70.37 -13.53 -40.78
N LYS A 14 71.40 -12.74 -40.61
CA LYS A 14 71.52 -11.68 -39.59
C LYS A 14 70.45 -10.58 -39.70
N LEU A 15 69.91 -10.28 -40.84
CA LEU A 15 68.90 -9.27 -41.04
C LEU A 15 67.53 -9.81 -40.65
N MET A 16 67.30 -11.11 -40.86
CA MET A 16 66.01 -11.80 -40.42
C MET A 16 65.94 -11.92 -38.93
N ASP A 17 67.04 -12.21 -38.24
CA ASP A 17 67.08 -12.30 -36.79
C ASP A 17 66.77 -10.97 -36.07
N ILE A 18 67.29 -9.84 -36.66
CA ILE A 18 66.99 -8.49 -36.15
C ILE A 18 65.49 -8.11 -36.35
N ILE A 19 64.89 -8.48 -37.46
CA ILE A 19 63.51 -8.21 -37.78
C ILE A 19 62.61 -9.05 -36.89
N ILE A 20 62.94 -10.29 -36.64
CA ILE A 20 62.18 -11.19 -35.73
C ILE A 20 62.31 -10.72 -34.29
N LEU A 21 63.50 -10.34 -33.82
CA LEU A 21 63.72 -9.84 -32.46
C LEU A 21 62.95 -8.53 -32.22
N ASN A 22 62.95 -7.60 -33.19
CA ASN A 22 62.23 -6.32 -33.12
C ASN A 22 60.70 -6.54 -33.11
N ARG A 23 60.21 -7.56 -33.82
CA ARG A 23 58.81 -7.94 -33.83
C ARG A 23 58.34 -8.53 -32.51
N TYR A 24 59.19 -9.33 -31.82
CA TYR A 24 58.91 -9.84 -30.46
C TYR A 24 58.97 -8.73 -29.42
N TYR A 25 59.90 -7.77 -29.53
CA TYR A 25 59.94 -6.60 -28.64
C TYR A 25 58.73 -5.70 -28.79
N ILE A 26 58.24 -5.49 -30.00
CA ILE A 26 57.00 -4.72 -30.25
C ILE A 26 55.77 -5.45 -29.72
N LEU A 27 55.71 -6.77 -29.88
CA LEU A 27 54.61 -7.60 -29.31
C LEU A 27 54.65 -7.63 -27.79
N CYS A 28 55.83 -7.73 -27.16
CA CYS A 28 55.93 -7.65 -25.70
C CYS A 28 55.62 -6.25 -25.18
N LEU A 29 56.00 -5.16 -25.86
CA LEU A 29 55.63 -3.79 -25.50
C LEU A 29 54.13 -3.54 -25.65
N LEU A 30 53.47 -4.07 -26.68
CA LEU A 30 52.03 -4.02 -26.84
C LEU A 30 51.30 -4.86 -25.78
N ALA A 31 51.86 -6.02 -25.40
CA ALA A 31 51.30 -6.85 -24.31
C ALA A 31 51.43 -6.15 -22.95
N ILE A 32 52.55 -5.46 -22.66
CA ILE A 32 52.75 -4.69 -21.43
C ILE A 32 51.83 -3.47 -21.41
N ILE A 33 51.59 -2.78 -22.52
CA ILE A 33 50.65 -1.67 -22.64
C ILE A 33 49.20 -2.20 -22.40
N PHE A 34 48.86 -3.40 -22.88
CA PHE A 34 47.54 -4.03 -22.62
C PHE A 34 47.38 -4.41 -21.16
N ILE A 35 48.40 -4.90 -20.45
CA ILE A 35 48.32 -5.26 -19.03
C ILE A 35 48.22 -4.02 -18.14
N VAL A 36 48.94 -2.92 -18.48
CA VAL A 36 48.85 -1.66 -17.72
C VAL A 36 47.56 -0.89 -18.04
N ALA A 37 46.96 -1.10 -19.24
CA ALA A 37 45.67 -0.50 -19.60
C ALA A 37 44.47 -1.24 -18.96
N CYS A 38 44.62 -2.53 -18.60
CA CYS A 38 43.51 -3.26 -17.93
C CYS A 38 43.21 -2.79 -16.50
N ASP A 39 44.17 -2.14 -15.80
CA ASP A 39 43.93 -1.64 -14.43
C ASP A 39 43.24 -0.26 -14.37
N LYS A 40 43.02 0.41 -15.50
CA LYS A 40 42.38 1.76 -15.55
C LYS A 40 41.18 1.89 -16.47
N ILE A 41 40.69 0.82 -17.08
CA ILE A 41 39.46 0.88 -17.89
C ILE A 41 38.31 0.22 -17.15
N ASN A 42 37.94 0.83 -16.04
CA ASN A 42 36.63 0.58 -15.41
C ASN A 42 35.58 1.53 -16.07
N ILE A 43 35.57 1.54 -17.45
CA ILE A 43 34.77 2.49 -18.24
C ILE A 43 33.28 2.13 -18.26
N PHE A 44 32.87 0.99 -17.68
CA PHE A 44 31.48 0.54 -17.65
C PHE A 44 30.97 0.11 -16.27
N SER A 45 31.47 0.68 -15.19
CA SER A 45 30.81 0.43 -13.91
C SER A 45 29.57 1.31 -13.83
N ARG A 46 28.40 0.66 -13.92
CA ARG A 46 27.09 1.30 -13.68
C ARG A 46 27.16 2.07 -12.36
N PRO A 47 26.91 3.40 -12.34
CA PRO A 47 27.03 4.20 -11.12
C PRO A 47 26.02 3.73 -10.07
N TYR A 48 26.43 3.75 -8.81
CA TYR A 48 25.57 3.34 -7.70
C TYR A 48 25.55 4.43 -6.62
N VAL A 49 24.47 4.49 -5.85
CA VAL A 49 24.20 5.50 -4.81
C VAL A 49 24.45 4.99 -3.39
N ALA A 50 24.40 3.68 -3.21
CA ALA A 50 24.69 3.02 -1.93
C ALA A 50 25.09 1.56 -2.13
N THR A 51 25.69 0.97 -1.09
CA THR A 51 25.87 -0.48 -0.98
C THR A 51 25.33 -0.98 0.33
N VAL A 52 24.80 -2.23 0.31
CA VAL A 52 24.37 -2.98 1.48
C VAL A 52 25.09 -4.33 1.45
N ASN A 53 25.98 -4.59 2.39
CA ASN A 53 26.82 -5.80 2.38
C ASN A 53 27.47 -6.05 1.01
N GLU A 54 28.08 -5.01 0.42
CA GLU A 54 28.67 -4.99 -0.92
C GLU A 54 27.68 -5.02 -2.11
N ALA A 55 26.42 -5.41 -1.90
CA ALA A 55 25.40 -5.37 -2.94
C ALA A 55 25.03 -3.92 -3.29
N LYS A 56 25.17 -3.56 -4.58
CA LYS A 56 24.98 -2.19 -5.06
C LYS A 56 23.52 -1.83 -5.25
N ILE A 57 23.18 -0.58 -4.93
CA ILE A 57 21.93 0.09 -5.30
C ILE A 57 22.31 1.11 -6.39
N TYR A 58 21.82 0.88 -7.61
CA TYR A 58 22.24 1.66 -8.75
C TYR A 58 21.54 3.00 -8.86
N LEU A 59 22.22 3.97 -9.46
CA LEU A 59 21.74 5.35 -9.59
C LEU A 59 20.45 5.46 -10.42
N ASP A 60 20.33 4.67 -11.48
CA ASP A 60 19.14 4.66 -12.33
C ASP A 60 17.92 4.08 -11.60
N ASP A 61 18.07 3.01 -10.81
CA ASP A 61 16.98 2.48 -9.97
C ASP A 61 16.49 3.55 -8.97
N TYR A 62 17.42 4.27 -8.34
CA TYR A 62 17.12 5.39 -7.46
C TYR A 62 16.36 6.51 -8.19
N GLN A 63 16.83 6.89 -9.40
CA GLN A 63 16.21 7.96 -10.18
C GLN A 63 14.80 7.61 -10.65
N ILE A 64 14.60 6.38 -11.10
CA ILE A 64 13.26 5.89 -11.48
C ILE A 64 12.31 6.00 -10.30
N ARG A 65 12.69 5.51 -9.12
CA ARG A 65 11.86 5.56 -7.93
C ARG A 65 11.59 7.00 -7.46
N LEU A 66 12.60 7.86 -7.50
CA LEU A 66 12.46 9.28 -7.14
C LEU A 66 11.50 9.99 -8.10
N ASN A 67 11.67 9.82 -9.41
CA ASN A 67 10.80 10.43 -10.41
C ASN A 67 9.35 9.94 -10.29
N GLN A 68 9.13 8.66 -10.01
CA GLN A 68 7.78 8.12 -9.75
C GLN A 68 7.13 8.82 -8.55
N LYS A 69 7.85 8.95 -7.43
CA LYS A 69 7.32 9.67 -6.26
C LYS A 69 7.07 11.16 -6.54
N MET A 70 7.97 11.82 -7.24
CA MET A 70 7.83 13.24 -7.60
C MET A 70 6.64 13.48 -8.54
N SER A 71 6.37 12.57 -9.48
CA SER A 71 5.24 12.73 -10.42
C SER A 71 3.85 12.69 -9.75
N MET A 72 3.76 12.13 -8.54
CA MET A 72 2.52 12.05 -7.76
C MET A 72 2.29 13.30 -6.89
N LEU A 73 3.26 14.22 -6.84
CA LEU A 73 3.22 15.38 -5.94
C LEU A 73 2.83 16.66 -6.69
N PRO A 74 2.10 17.57 -6.03
CA PRO A 74 1.80 18.90 -6.57
C PRO A 74 3.10 19.71 -6.79
N LYS A 75 3.09 20.58 -7.81
CA LYS A 75 4.26 21.40 -8.19
C LYS A 75 4.72 22.37 -7.09
N ASP A 76 3.80 22.90 -6.32
CA ASP A 76 4.08 23.80 -5.20
C ASP A 76 4.88 23.10 -4.07
N VAL A 77 4.63 21.81 -3.84
CA VAL A 77 5.39 20.97 -2.91
C VAL A 77 6.80 20.72 -3.43
N LEU A 78 6.95 20.46 -4.73
CA LEU A 78 8.24 20.23 -5.38
C LEU A 78 9.12 21.49 -5.44
N ASN A 79 8.54 22.68 -5.34
CA ASN A 79 9.27 23.94 -5.25
C ASN A 79 9.90 24.20 -3.87
N GLN A 80 9.69 23.32 -2.89
CA GLN A 80 10.25 23.42 -1.54
C GLN A 80 11.55 22.59 -1.42
N PRO A 81 12.75 23.20 -1.41
CA PRO A 81 14.02 22.46 -1.44
C PRO A 81 14.18 21.48 -0.26
N ASN A 82 13.72 21.87 0.92
CA ASN A 82 13.79 21.02 2.11
C ASN A 82 12.88 19.78 2.01
N TYR A 83 11.75 19.90 1.30
CA TYR A 83 10.87 18.78 1.06
C TYR A 83 11.49 17.80 0.07
N VAL A 84 12.00 18.31 -1.06
CA VAL A 84 12.66 17.48 -2.07
C VAL A 84 13.84 16.72 -1.48
N LYS A 85 14.66 17.38 -0.65
CA LYS A 85 15.78 16.72 0.02
C LYS A 85 15.33 15.59 0.94
N ARG A 86 14.27 15.78 1.73
CA ARG A 86 13.71 14.70 2.56
C ARG A 86 13.17 13.55 1.73
N LEU A 87 12.51 13.86 0.61
CA LEU A 87 12.03 12.85 -0.33
C LEU A 87 13.17 12.03 -0.94
N GLU A 88 14.28 12.68 -1.31
CA GLU A 88 15.49 12.03 -1.81
C GLU A 88 16.08 11.05 -0.78
N GLU A 89 16.16 11.49 0.48
CA GLU A 89 16.62 10.66 1.61
C GLU A 89 15.68 9.48 1.87
N GLU A 90 14.36 9.73 1.87
CA GLU A 90 13.33 8.70 2.06
C GLU A 90 13.39 7.62 0.95
N VAL A 91 13.54 8.04 -0.31
CA VAL A 91 13.66 7.11 -1.44
C VAL A 91 14.92 6.25 -1.31
N LEU A 92 16.04 6.86 -0.93
CA LEU A 92 17.29 6.12 -0.74
C LEU A 92 17.18 5.12 0.41
N ASP A 93 16.64 5.54 1.54
CA ASP A 93 16.46 4.68 2.72
C ASP A 93 15.45 3.56 2.46
N GLY A 94 14.42 3.82 1.64
CA GLY A 94 13.50 2.80 1.14
C GLY A 94 14.20 1.73 0.30
N LEU A 95 15.05 2.14 -0.66
CA LEU A 95 15.83 1.21 -1.49
C LEU A 95 16.87 0.42 -0.68
N ILE A 96 17.48 1.04 0.32
CA ILE A 96 18.39 0.35 1.26
C ILE A 96 17.62 -0.71 2.03
N THR A 97 16.45 -0.38 2.54
CA THR A 97 15.58 -1.31 3.29
C THR A 97 15.15 -2.48 2.41
N GLU A 98 14.69 -2.21 1.18
CA GLU A 98 14.32 -3.22 0.20
C GLU A 98 15.51 -4.15 -0.12
N LYS A 99 16.72 -3.59 -0.27
CA LYS A 99 17.95 -4.37 -0.50
C LYS A 99 18.31 -5.26 0.69
N ILE A 100 18.17 -4.78 1.92
CA ILE A 100 18.40 -5.57 3.15
C ILE A 100 17.43 -6.77 3.19
N MET A 101 16.15 -6.52 2.94
CA MET A 101 15.13 -7.56 2.93
C MET A 101 15.38 -8.58 1.81
N TYR A 102 15.80 -8.11 0.63
CA TYR A 102 16.14 -8.98 -0.49
C TYR A 102 17.33 -9.92 -0.15
N LEU A 103 18.39 -9.38 0.45
CA LEU A 103 19.54 -10.18 0.88
C LEU A 103 19.12 -11.22 1.94
N ARG A 104 18.25 -10.83 2.89
CA ARG A 104 17.73 -11.77 3.89
C ARG A 104 16.91 -12.89 3.26
N ALA A 105 16.10 -12.58 2.27
CA ALA A 105 15.32 -13.59 1.55
C ALA A 105 16.23 -14.56 0.76
N GLN A 106 17.32 -14.07 0.18
CA GLN A 106 18.32 -14.92 -0.46
C GLN A 106 18.98 -15.89 0.53
N GLU A 107 19.34 -15.43 1.74
CA GLU A 107 19.86 -16.28 2.81
C GLU A 107 18.89 -17.41 3.18
N LEU A 108 17.59 -17.14 3.13
CA LEU A 108 16.52 -18.10 3.44
C LEU A 108 16.06 -18.91 2.23
N ASN A 109 16.69 -18.75 1.05
CA ASN A 109 16.31 -19.39 -0.21
C ASN A 109 14.83 -19.14 -0.58
N ILE A 110 14.30 -17.97 -0.26
CA ILE A 110 12.93 -17.59 -0.61
C ILE A 110 12.88 -17.14 -2.07
N SER A 111 11.93 -17.68 -2.82
CA SER A 111 11.66 -17.29 -4.22
C SER A 111 10.17 -17.40 -4.52
N ILE A 112 9.73 -16.69 -5.56
CA ILE A 112 8.37 -16.81 -6.11
C ILE A 112 8.45 -17.62 -7.39
N GLY A 113 7.79 -18.77 -7.40
CA GLY A 113 7.69 -19.64 -8.56
C GLY A 113 6.79 -19.05 -9.67
N ALA A 114 7.01 -19.47 -10.90
CA ALA A 114 6.21 -18.99 -12.02
C ALA A 114 4.72 -19.34 -11.85
N SER A 115 4.40 -20.57 -11.40
CA SER A 115 3.02 -20.98 -11.12
C SER A 115 2.38 -20.14 -10.01
N GLU A 116 3.09 -19.93 -8.89
CA GLU A 116 2.62 -19.14 -7.75
C GLU A 116 2.26 -17.70 -8.18
N LEU A 117 3.07 -17.10 -9.05
CA LEU A 117 2.79 -15.78 -9.60
C LEU A 117 1.58 -15.77 -10.53
N GLU A 118 1.48 -16.74 -11.44
CA GLU A 118 0.34 -16.85 -12.37
C GLU A 118 -0.98 -17.12 -11.62
N ASP A 119 -0.96 -17.96 -10.59
CA ASP A 119 -2.13 -18.21 -9.75
C ASP A 119 -2.62 -16.92 -9.08
N LYS A 120 -1.71 -16.11 -8.56
CA LYS A 120 -2.06 -14.80 -7.96
C LYS A 120 -2.58 -13.80 -8.99
N ILE A 121 -1.97 -13.77 -10.17
CA ILE A 121 -2.45 -12.94 -11.29
C ILE A 121 -3.89 -13.34 -11.68
N ASN A 122 -4.17 -14.63 -11.75
CA ASN A 122 -5.49 -15.14 -12.11
C ASN A 122 -6.53 -14.84 -11.03
N GLU A 123 -6.17 -14.94 -9.74
CA GLU A 123 -7.00 -14.51 -8.61
C GLU A 123 -7.40 -13.03 -8.76
N ILE A 124 -6.41 -12.14 -8.94
CA ILE A 124 -6.65 -10.70 -9.11
C ILE A 124 -7.53 -10.43 -10.35
N LYS A 125 -7.23 -11.06 -11.49
CA LYS A 125 -8.04 -10.91 -12.70
C LYS A 125 -9.50 -11.35 -12.49
N LYS A 126 -9.73 -12.40 -11.70
CA LYS A 126 -11.07 -12.88 -11.38
C LYS A 126 -11.84 -11.87 -10.53
N ASP A 127 -11.18 -11.22 -9.55
CA ASP A 127 -11.81 -10.24 -8.66
C ASP A 127 -12.23 -8.98 -9.42
N TYR A 128 -11.42 -8.53 -10.38
CA TYR A 128 -11.72 -7.36 -11.21
C TYR A 128 -12.54 -7.67 -12.47
N GLY A 129 -12.62 -8.94 -12.89
CA GLY A 129 -13.35 -9.37 -14.09
C GLY A 129 -12.89 -8.66 -15.35
N GLU A 130 -13.85 -8.29 -16.20
CA GLU A 130 -13.58 -7.55 -17.45
C GLU A 130 -13.02 -6.14 -17.22
N ASN A 131 -13.16 -5.60 -16.02
CA ASN A 131 -12.65 -4.27 -15.68
C ASN A 131 -11.13 -4.23 -15.51
N PHE A 132 -10.45 -5.37 -15.32
CA PHE A 132 -8.99 -5.39 -15.12
C PHE A 132 -8.21 -4.69 -16.24
N ALA A 133 -8.48 -5.05 -17.49
CA ALA A 133 -7.81 -4.46 -18.65
C ALA A 133 -8.12 -2.95 -18.80
N ASN A 134 -9.37 -2.57 -18.54
CA ASN A 134 -9.80 -1.18 -18.59
C ASN A 134 -9.11 -0.33 -17.50
N LEU A 135 -9.02 -0.86 -16.28
CA LEU A 135 -8.33 -0.19 -15.17
C LEU A 135 -6.85 0.02 -15.47
N MET A 136 -6.16 -1.01 -15.97
CA MET A 136 -4.76 -0.90 -16.38
C MET A 136 -4.53 0.19 -17.43
N ALA A 137 -5.46 0.29 -18.41
CA ALA A 137 -5.41 1.30 -19.45
C ALA A 137 -5.70 2.71 -18.92
N GLN A 138 -6.70 2.88 -18.06
CA GLN A 138 -7.05 4.15 -17.44
C GLN A 138 -5.93 4.72 -16.58
N GLU A 139 -5.28 3.85 -15.79
CA GLU A 139 -4.15 4.21 -14.93
C GLU A 139 -2.81 4.26 -15.67
N ASN A 140 -2.82 4.02 -17.00
CA ASN A 140 -1.61 3.95 -17.84
C ASN A 140 -0.54 2.99 -17.30
N ILE A 141 -0.97 1.86 -16.74
CA ILE A 141 -0.11 0.84 -16.14
C ILE A 141 0.27 -0.21 -17.20
N ARG A 142 1.55 -0.42 -17.42
CA ARG A 142 2.02 -1.49 -18.30
C ARG A 142 1.95 -2.84 -17.58
N TYR A 143 1.31 -3.83 -18.21
CA TYR A 143 1.10 -5.16 -17.63
C TYR A 143 2.39 -5.82 -17.13
N GLU A 144 3.47 -5.80 -17.93
CA GLU A 144 4.75 -6.40 -17.53
C GLU A 144 5.37 -5.71 -16.31
N GLN A 145 5.24 -4.38 -16.21
CA GLN A 145 5.71 -3.65 -15.05
C GLN A 145 4.89 -4.01 -13.81
N TRP A 146 3.58 -4.06 -13.93
CA TRP A 146 2.68 -4.47 -12.86
C TRP A 146 2.97 -5.91 -12.39
N LYS A 147 3.20 -6.84 -13.32
CA LYS A 147 3.55 -8.23 -13.01
C LYS A 147 4.86 -8.34 -12.23
N GLU A 148 5.88 -7.56 -12.61
CA GLU A 148 7.14 -7.52 -11.87
C GLU A 148 6.97 -6.88 -10.47
N ASP A 149 6.17 -5.84 -10.34
CA ASP A 149 5.89 -5.21 -9.06
C ASP A 149 5.07 -6.14 -8.14
N LEU A 150 4.08 -6.84 -8.67
CA LEU A 150 3.34 -7.90 -7.96
C LEU A 150 4.28 -9.01 -7.46
N LYS A 151 5.20 -9.47 -8.32
CA LYS A 151 6.18 -10.49 -7.93
C LYS A 151 7.07 -10.03 -6.78
N LYS A 152 7.51 -8.76 -6.79
CA LYS A 152 8.28 -8.16 -5.69
C LYS A 152 7.46 -8.10 -4.41
N GLU A 153 6.20 -7.69 -4.50
CA GLU A 153 5.30 -7.64 -3.35
C GLU A 153 5.11 -9.03 -2.73
N MET A 154 4.76 -10.03 -3.55
CA MET A 154 4.63 -11.43 -3.11
C MET A 154 5.91 -11.95 -2.45
N PHE A 155 7.07 -11.60 -3.00
CA PHE A 155 8.37 -11.99 -2.46
C PHE A 155 8.59 -11.40 -1.06
N LEU A 156 8.29 -10.12 -0.84
CA LEU A 156 8.40 -9.47 0.46
C LEU A 156 7.39 -10.03 1.47
N GLN A 157 6.15 -10.24 1.04
CA GLN A 157 5.12 -10.88 1.87
C GLN A 157 5.54 -12.28 2.33
N LYS A 158 6.08 -13.10 1.41
CA LYS A 158 6.57 -14.44 1.73
C LYS A 158 7.75 -14.41 2.70
N LEU A 159 8.67 -13.47 2.54
CA LEU A 159 9.77 -13.26 3.48
C LEU A 159 9.26 -12.97 4.89
N VAL A 160 8.36 -12.00 5.02
CA VAL A 160 7.77 -11.62 6.32
C VAL A 160 6.98 -12.78 6.92
N ALA A 161 6.20 -13.49 6.11
CA ALA A 161 5.44 -14.65 6.57
C ALA A 161 6.36 -15.74 7.16
N VAL A 162 7.50 -16.03 6.53
CA VAL A 162 8.44 -17.08 6.94
C VAL A 162 9.33 -16.65 8.11
N ASP A 163 9.94 -15.47 8.04
CA ASP A 163 10.96 -15.05 9.01
C ASP A 163 10.41 -14.32 10.23
N VAL A 164 9.22 -13.73 10.12
CA VAL A 164 8.55 -12.98 11.20
C VAL A 164 7.30 -13.70 11.68
N ASN A 165 6.27 -13.80 10.83
CA ASN A 165 4.91 -14.19 11.24
C ASN A 165 4.81 -15.67 11.66
N ALA A 166 5.62 -16.55 11.08
CA ALA A 166 5.64 -17.97 11.43
C ALA A 166 5.95 -18.24 12.91
N LYS A 167 6.56 -17.30 13.61
CA LYS A 167 6.96 -17.41 15.04
C LYS A 167 5.87 -16.88 15.98
N ILE A 168 4.88 -16.17 15.46
CA ILE A 168 3.85 -15.51 16.28
C ILE A 168 2.79 -16.52 16.68
N ARG A 169 2.50 -16.53 17.96
CA ARG A 169 1.42 -17.33 18.56
C ARG A 169 0.56 -16.45 19.45
N VAL A 170 -0.70 -16.71 19.44
CA VAL A 170 -1.68 -16.11 20.37
C VAL A 170 -2.38 -17.27 21.06
N SER A 171 -2.34 -17.30 22.38
CA SER A 171 -3.04 -18.31 23.18
C SER A 171 -4.48 -17.87 23.45
N ASP A 172 -5.32 -18.81 23.88
CA ASP A 172 -6.69 -18.54 24.27
C ASP A 172 -6.77 -17.64 25.50
N ASP A 173 -5.89 -17.88 26.48
CA ASP A 173 -5.81 -17.07 27.71
C ASP A 173 -5.41 -15.61 27.38
N GLU A 174 -4.42 -15.44 26.50
CA GLU A 174 -4.02 -14.10 26.04
C GLU A 174 -5.18 -13.39 25.31
N ALA A 175 -5.96 -14.13 24.52
CA ALA A 175 -7.10 -13.55 23.81
C ALA A 175 -8.21 -13.12 24.79
N GLU A 176 -8.46 -13.90 25.84
CA GLU A 176 -9.46 -13.57 26.85
C GLU A 176 -9.02 -12.37 27.71
N ASP A 177 -7.76 -12.32 28.12
CA ASP A 177 -7.17 -11.18 28.86
C ASP A 177 -7.26 -9.90 28.04
N TYR A 178 -6.83 -9.94 26.76
CA TYR A 178 -6.90 -8.80 25.85
C TYR A 178 -8.34 -8.30 25.66
N PHE A 179 -9.30 -9.22 25.45
CA PHE A 179 -10.72 -8.86 25.36
C PHE A 179 -11.21 -8.16 26.64
N ASN A 180 -10.81 -8.68 27.81
CA ASN A 180 -11.21 -8.09 29.09
C ASN A 180 -10.66 -6.69 29.31
N GLU A 181 -9.42 -6.44 28.90
CA GLU A 181 -8.77 -5.13 28.96
C GLU A 181 -9.34 -4.14 27.93
N HIS A 182 -9.77 -4.63 26.76
CA HIS A 182 -10.20 -3.83 25.63
C HIS A 182 -11.69 -3.96 25.29
N ARG A 183 -12.55 -4.30 26.27
CA ARG A 183 -13.99 -4.56 26.08
C ARG A 183 -14.72 -3.47 25.30
N ASN A 184 -14.32 -2.21 25.47
CA ASN A 184 -14.96 -1.09 24.79
C ASN A 184 -14.75 -1.11 23.28
N ASN A 185 -13.64 -1.71 22.78
CA ASN A 185 -13.37 -1.84 21.35
C ASN A 185 -14.37 -2.79 20.67
N TYR A 186 -14.98 -3.70 21.45
CA TYR A 186 -15.94 -4.68 20.98
C TYR A 186 -17.38 -4.33 21.35
N ARG A 187 -17.64 -3.03 21.59
CA ARG A 187 -18.96 -2.51 21.85
C ARG A 187 -19.72 -2.31 20.54
N VAL A 188 -20.93 -2.81 20.49
CA VAL A 188 -21.92 -2.49 19.46
C VAL A 188 -22.71 -1.29 19.92
N GLU A 189 -22.69 -0.22 19.14
CA GLU A 189 -23.46 0.98 19.47
C GLU A 189 -24.96 0.74 19.43
N PRO A 190 -25.75 1.51 20.22
CA PRO A 190 -27.19 1.38 20.23
C PRO A 190 -27.74 1.78 18.86
N ARG A 191 -28.76 1.04 18.41
CA ARG A 191 -29.46 1.36 17.17
C ARG A 191 -30.98 1.22 17.35
N ALA A 192 -31.72 2.06 16.65
CA ALA A 192 -33.17 2.04 16.65
C ALA A 192 -33.71 1.98 15.22
N ARG A 193 -34.68 1.11 14.99
CA ARG A 193 -35.49 1.15 13.78
C ARG A 193 -36.62 2.16 13.98
N VAL A 194 -36.67 3.15 13.09
CA VAL A 194 -37.50 4.34 13.31
C VAL A 194 -38.34 4.60 12.06
N ALA A 195 -39.58 4.98 12.27
CA ALA A 195 -40.40 5.60 11.24
C ALA A 195 -40.55 7.09 11.54
N GLN A 196 -40.61 7.92 10.50
CA GLN A 196 -40.82 9.36 10.63
C GLN A 196 -41.95 9.87 9.73
N ILE A 197 -42.59 10.94 10.19
CA ILE A 197 -43.44 11.81 9.36
C ILE A 197 -42.84 13.21 9.42
N VAL A 198 -42.54 13.78 8.24
CA VAL A 198 -42.01 15.13 8.11
C VAL A 198 -43.04 15.98 7.42
N VAL A 199 -43.35 17.16 7.95
CA VAL A 199 -44.24 18.16 7.34
C VAL A 199 -43.63 19.54 7.41
N ARG A 200 -44.09 20.46 6.52
CA ARG A 200 -43.48 21.79 6.38
C ARG A 200 -43.84 22.75 7.50
N ASP A 201 -45.06 22.67 8.01
CA ASP A 201 -45.57 23.64 8.97
C ASP A 201 -46.04 23.01 10.27
N LEU A 202 -45.97 23.78 11.34
CA LEU A 202 -46.34 23.35 12.69
C LEU A 202 -47.82 22.99 12.83
N ALA A 203 -48.73 23.69 12.10
CA ALA A 203 -50.15 23.44 12.18
C ALA A 203 -50.47 22.06 11.64
N LYS A 204 -49.86 21.68 10.50
CA LYS A 204 -49.99 20.32 9.95
C LYS A 204 -49.35 19.27 10.84
N ALA A 205 -48.23 19.55 11.47
CA ALA A 205 -47.61 18.62 12.44
C ALA A 205 -48.54 18.36 13.65
N LYS A 206 -49.19 19.40 14.18
CA LYS A 206 -50.16 19.25 15.27
C LYS A 206 -51.40 18.44 14.87
N GLU A 207 -51.92 18.65 13.65
CA GLU A 207 -53.03 17.85 13.10
C GLU A 207 -52.63 16.34 13.03
N VAL A 208 -51.46 16.08 12.45
CA VAL A 208 -50.93 14.72 12.31
C VAL A 208 -50.74 14.06 13.66
N LEU A 209 -50.13 14.74 14.64
CA LEU A 209 -49.91 14.23 15.98
C LEU A 209 -51.26 13.92 16.71
N ALA A 210 -52.28 14.81 16.54
CA ALA A 210 -53.60 14.57 17.11
C ALA A 210 -54.27 13.33 16.53
N ARG A 211 -54.15 13.08 15.24
CA ARG A 211 -54.66 11.90 14.55
C ARG A 211 -53.94 10.60 15.03
N LEU A 212 -52.63 10.67 15.14
CA LEU A 212 -51.82 9.55 15.66
C LEU A 212 -52.22 9.21 17.10
N ASN A 213 -52.43 10.21 17.94
CA ASN A 213 -52.90 10.03 19.31
C ASN A 213 -54.35 9.52 19.39
N ALA A 214 -55.16 9.77 18.35
CA ALA A 214 -56.50 9.20 18.22
C ALA A 214 -56.53 7.75 17.69
N GLY A 215 -55.35 7.21 17.32
CA GLY A 215 -55.19 5.81 16.93
C GLY A 215 -55.05 5.56 15.43
N ASP A 216 -54.91 6.62 14.63
CA ASP A 216 -54.62 6.44 13.21
C ASP A 216 -53.28 5.70 12.99
N ASP A 217 -53.25 4.88 11.96
CA ASP A 217 -52.02 4.11 11.62
C ASP A 217 -50.90 5.04 11.14
N PHE A 218 -49.73 4.89 11.73
CA PHE A 218 -48.55 5.74 11.46
C PHE A 218 -48.11 5.62 10.02
N ALA A 219 -48.00 4.41 9.47
CA ALA A 219 -47.48 4.17 8.12
C ALA A 219 -48.47 4.72 7.05
N VAL A 220 -49.76 4.55 7.30
CA VAL A 220 -50.81 5.10 6.42
C VAL A 220 -50.76 6.65 6.40
N LEU A 221 -50.59 7.27 7.59
CA LEU A 221 -50.43 8.71 7.66
C LEU A 221 -49.14 9.19 7.02
N ALA A 222 -48.03 8.53 7.30
CA ALA A 222 -46.75 8.84 6.67
C ALA A 222 -46.85 8.85 5.15
N SER A 223 -47.46 7.83 4.56
CA SER A 223 -47.63 7.70 3.10
C SER A 223 -48.51 8.80 2.52
N LYS A 224 -49.42 9.39 3.29
CA LYS A 224 -50.35 10.41 2.83
C LYS A 224 -49.85 11.84 2.99
N VAL A 225 -49.10 12.13 4.05
CA VAL A 225 -48.80 13.50 4.45
C VAL A 225 -47.30 13.82 4.61
N SER A 226 -46.46 12.80 4.74
CA SER A 226 -45.02 13.06 4.86
C SER A 226 -44.41 13.54 3.55
N ILE A 227 -43.51 14.50 3.69
CA ILE A 227 -42.70 15.03 2.57
C ILE A 227 -41.34 14.34 2.46
N GLY A 228 -41.00 13.44 3.39
CA GLY A 228 -39.74 12.67 3.34
C GLY A 228 -39.75 11.60 2.23
N PRO A 229 -38.60 11.25 1.70
CA PRO A 229 -38.47 10.22 0.65
C PRO A 229 -38.99 8.85 1.09
N GLU A 230 -38.94 8.53 2.38
CA GLU A 230 -39.43 7.30 3.01
C GLU A 230 -40.94 7.24 3.15
N ALA A 231 -41.67 8.31 2.87
CA ALA A 231 -43.11 8.40 3.00
C ALA A 231 -43.85 7.20 2.36
N ARG A 232 -43.43 6.81 1.13
CA ARG A 232 -44.03 5.68 0.39
C ARG A 232 -43.83 4.32 1.07
N GLN A 233 -42.85 4.22 1.98
CA GLN A 233 -42.55 3.03 2.76
C GLN A 233 -43.13 3.13 4.17
N GLY A 234 -44.17 3.97 4.35
CA GLY A 234 -44.79 4.18 5.66
C GLY A 234 -43.95 5.00 6.63
N GLY A 235 -42.95 5.72 6.10
CA GLY A 235 -42.03 6.52 6.89
C GLY A 235 -40.84 5.73 7.49
N ASP A 236 -40.68 4.44 7.18
CA ASP A 236 -39.64 3.60 7.77
C ASP A 236 -38.24 4.00 7.23
N LEU A 237 -37.39 4.46 8.14
CA LEU A 237 -35.98 4.83 7.88
C LEU A 237 -35.02 3.64 8.02
N GLY A 238 -35.52 2.47 8.45
CA GLY A 238 -34.66 1.37 8.88
C GLY A 238 -33.95 1.63 10.21
N PHE A 239 -32.85 0.89 10.45
CA PHE A 239 -32.05 1.08 11.64
C PHE A 239 -31.13 2.29 11.48
N ILE A 240 -31.17 3.17 12.47
CA ILE A 240 -30.25 4.29 12.62
C ILE A 240 -29.39 4.10 13.86
N THR A 241 -28.14 4.57 13.80
CA THR A 241 -27.21 4.67 14.92
C THR A 241 -27.12 6.12 15.39
N ARG A 242 -26.42 6.37 16.49
CA ARG A 242 -26.10 7.74 16.91
C ARG A 242 -25.20 8.44 15.88
N GLU A 243 -25.16 9.76 15.94
CA GLU A 243 -24.35 10.64 15.08
C GLU A 243 -24.74 10.69 13.59
N VAL A 244 -25.88 10.07 13.24
CA VAL A 244 -26.42 10.09 11.86
C VAL A 244 -27.38 11.25 11.64
N MET A 245 -28.05 11.73 12.70
CA MET A 245 -29.04 12.79 12.64
C MET A 245 -28.63 14.00 13.49
N PRO A 246 -29.16 15.22 13.18
CA PRO A 246 -29.01 16.37 14.07
C PRO A 246 -29.44 16.03 15.52
N GLU A 247 -28.68 16.53 16.50
CA GLU A 247 -28.81 16.20 17.92
C GLU A 247 -30.27 16.25 18.46
N PRO A 248 -31.12 17.25 18.17
CA PRO A 248 -32.50 17.27 18.69
C PRO A 248 -33.35 16.10 18.21
N LEU A 249 -33.14 15.64 16.96
CA LEU A 249 -33.87 14.51 16.40
C LEU A 249 -33.37 13.21 17.02
N GLU A 250 -32.05 13.05 17.10
CA GLU A 250 -31.39 11.89 17.67
C GLU A 250 -31.76 11.68 19.13
N GLU A 251 -31.65 12.73 19.96
CA GLU A 251 -32.03 12.64 21.37
C GLU A 251 -33.48 12.19 21.55
N THR A 252 -34.40 12.73 20.73
CA THR A 252 -35.81 12.34 20.76
C THR A 252 -35.99 10.86 20.47
N ILE A 253 -35.35 10.37 19.43
CA ILE A 253 -35.44 8.99 18.97
C ILE A 253 -34.94 8.02 20.05
N PHE A 254 -33.70 8.24 20.54
CA PHE A 254 -33.07 7.32 21.47
C PHE A 254 -33.62 7.38 22.91
N LYS A 255 -34.42 8.41 23.24
CA LYS A 255 -35.18 8.48 24.50
C LYS A 255 -36.59 7.91 24.38
N LEU A 256 -37.10 7.70 23.14
CA LEU A 256 -38.45 7.28 22.89
C LEU A 256 -38.61 5.75 23.10
N PRO A 257 -39.56 5.31 23.95
CA PRO A 257 -39.83 3.90 24.07
C PRO A 257 -40.38 3.28 22.77
N VAL A 258 -40.14 1.98 22.60
CA VAL A 258 -40.64 1.24 21.41
C VAL A 258 -42.15 1.36 21.30
N ASN A 259 -42.64 1.53 20.09
CA ASN A 259 -44.05 1.76 19.72
C ASN A 259 -44.70 3.03 20.27
N LYS A 260 -43.91 3.95 20.84
CA LYS A 260 -44.42 5.29 21.22
C LYS A 260 -44.16 6.29 20.08
N ILE A 261 -45.01 7.32 20.08
CA ILE A 261 -44.97 8.45 19.16
C ILE A 261 -44.24 9.60 19.86
N SER A 262 -43.33 10.27 19.19
CA SER A 262 -42.59 11.40 19.74
C SER A 262 -43.45 12.67 19.83
N PRO A 263 -43.01 13.65 20.65
CA PRO A 263 -43.41 15.03 20.45
C PRO A 263 -42.96 15.50 19.02
N ILE A 264 -43.54 16.65 18.61
CA ILE A 264 -43.10 17.32 17.40
C ILE A 264 -41.70 17.90 17.62
N VAL A 265 -40.73 17.55 16.72
CA VAL A 265 -39.37 18.07 16.75
C VAL A 265 -39.14 18.90 15.50
N GLN A 266 -38.61 20.12 15.68
CA GLN A 266 -38.30 21.01 14.58
C GLN A 266 -36.87 20.81 14.08
N SER A 267 -36.66 20.83 12.77
CA SER A 267 -35.36 20.85 12.13
C SER A 267 -35.35 21.85 10.95
N PRO A 268 -34.23 22.11 10.31
CA PRO A 268 -34.16 22.86 9.07
C PRO A 268 -35.00 22.29 7.91
N TYR A 269 -35.35 21.02 7.99
CA TYR A 269 -36.11 20.30 6.95
C TYR A 269 -37.61 20.31 7.20
N GLY A 270 -38.08 20.77 8.38
CA GLY A 270 -39.49 20.83 8.76
C GLY A 270 -39.74 20.34 10.17
N PHE A 271 -40.99 19.88 10.41
CA PHE A 271 -41.46 19.36 11.68
C PHE A 271 -41.60 17.85 11.59
N HIS A 272 -40.91 17.16 12.49
CA HIS A 272 -40.76 15.71 12.52
C HIS A 272 -41.59 15.10 13.65
N ILE A 273 -42.21 13.95 13.37
CA ILE A 273 -42.83 13.08 14.34
C ILE A 273 -42.23 11.70 14.12
N PHE A 274 -41.71 11.08 15.18
CA PHE A 274 -41.08 9.77 15.14
C PHE A 274 -41.91 8.69 15.83
N LYS A 275 -41.74 7.46 15.37
CA LYS A 275 -42.16 6.25 16.05
C LYS A 275 -40.99 5.27 16.04
N VAL A 276 -40.54 4.81 17.24
CA VAL A 276 -39.55 3.75 17.34
C VAL A 276 -40.23 2.41 17.15
N LEU A 277 -39.82 1.69 16.12
CA LEU A 277 -40.37 0.37 15.80
C LEU A 277 -39.64 -0.75 16.55
N GLU A 278 -38.30 -0.59 16.69
CA GLU A 278 -37.43 -1.53 17.40
C GLU A 278 -36.27 -0.75 18.04
N SER A 279 -35.80 -1.20 19.18
CA SER A 279 -34.61 -0.60 19.84
C SER A 279 -33.65 -1.71 20.25
N GLN A 280 -32.43 -1.57 19.85
CA GLN A 280 -31.31 -2.44 20.21
C GLN A 280 -30.34 -1.64 21.06
N PRO A 281 -30.22 -1.90 22.36
CA PRO A 281 -29.32 -1.19 23.25
C PRO A 281 -27.85 -1.50 22.88
N ALA A 282 -26.96 -0.60 23.29
CA ALA A 282 -25.55 -0.90 23.24
C ALA A 282 -25.24 -2.16 24.02
N LYS A 283 -24.40 -2.99 23.47
CA LYS A 283 -23.91 -4.20 24.11
C LYS A 283 -22.46 -4.47 23.79
N ILE A 284 -21.73 -5.06 24.72
CA ILE A 284 -20.41 -5.63 24.40
C ILE A 284 -20.68 -7.01 23.81
N LYS A 285 -20.01 -7.33 22.71
CA LYS A 285 -20.05 -8.67 22.11
C LYS A 285 -19.55 -9.70 23.13
N ASN A 286 -20.08 -10.92 23.11
CA ASN A 286 -19.53 -11.98 23.97
C ASN A 286 -18.19 -12.45 23.39
N PHE A 287 -17.23 -12.73 24.25
CA PHE A 287 -15.91 -13.22 23.83
C PHE A 287 -16.00 -14.48 22.93
N SER A 288 -16.87 -15.42 23.32
CA SER A 288 -17.09 -16.66 22.56
C SER A 288 -17.50 -16.42 21.10
N ASP A 289 -18.24 -15.33 20.84
CA ASP A 289 -18.78 -15.02 19.51
C ASP A 289 -17.76 -14.33 18.62
N ILE A 290 -16.71 -13.73 19.22
CA ILE A 290 -15.70 -12.90 18.53
C ILE A 290 -14.26 -13.33 18.82
N LYS A 291 -14.05 -14.51 19.37
CA LYS A 291 -12.72 -15.02 19.75
C LYS A 291 -11.73 -14.92 18.59
N ASP A 292 -12.14 -15.30 17.38
CA ASP A 292 -11.29 -15.24 16.19
C ASP A 292 -10.96 -13.79 15.79
N GLU A 293 -11.92 -12.85 15.96
CA GLU A 293 -11.71 -11.42 15.74
C GLU A 293 -10.65 -10.89 16.73
N VAL A 294 -10.78 -11.22 18.01
CA VAL A 294 -9.81 -10.83 19.06
C VAL A 294 -8.42 -11.40 18.79
N ILE A 295 -8.34 -12.69 18.42
CA ILE A 295 -7.07 -13.33 18.06
C ILE A 295 -6.42 -12.64 16.85
N ALA A 296 -7.22 -12.25 15.84
CA ALA A 296 -6.72 -11.54 14.67
C ALA A 296 -6.16 -10.16 15.04
N ASP A 297 -6.84 -9.41 15.92
CA ASP A 297 -6.40 -8.10 16.40
C ASP A 297 -5.04 -8.19 17.13
N ILE A 298 -4.92 -9.13 18.06
CA ILE A 298 -3.66 -9.38 18.80
C ILE A 298 -2.57 -9.80 17.83
N ARG A 299 -2.88 -10.70 16.90
CA ARG A 299 -1.93 -11.18 15.90
C ARG A 299 -1.41 -10.03 15.06
N ALA A 300 -2.28 -9.14 14.56
CA ALA A 300 -1.89 -7.98 13.78
C ALA A 300 -0.93 -7.06 14.56
N GLN A 301 -1.20 -6.78 15.82
CA GLN A 301 -0.31 -5.97 16.67
C GLN A 301 1.04 -6.65 16.91
N LYS A 302 1.05 -7.97 17.15
CA LYS A 302 2.29 -8.73 17.31
C LYS A 302 3.10 -8.77 16.01
N GLU A 303 2.45 -8.93 14.87
CA GLU A 303 3.07 -8.94 13.55
C GLU A 303 3.73 -7.60 13.25
N GLU A 304 3.07 -6.49 13.52
CA GLU A 304 3.62 -5.14 13.36
C GLU A 304 4.85 -4.92 14.25
N SER A 305 4.74 -5.21 15.55
CA SER A 305 5.84 -5.05 16.50
C SER A 305 7.02 -5.95 16.17
N ALA A 306 6.76 -7.20 15.80
CA ALA A 306 7.78 -8.16 15.41
C ALA A 306 8.48 -7.74 14.12
N PHE A 307 7.73 -7.23 13.13
CA PHE A 307 8.29 -6.72 11.88
C PHE A 307 9.23 -5.54 12.12
N ILE A 308 8.81 -4.56 12.93
CA ILE A 308 9.64 -3.39 13.27
C ILE A 308 10.94 -3.84 13.92
N THR A 309 10.86 -4.70 14.94
CA THR A 309 12.02 -5.23 15.67
C THR A 309 12.95 -6.04 14.76
N TRP A 310 12.39 -6.90 13.95
CA TRP A 310 13.13 -7.71 12.97
C TRP A 310 13.85 -6.82 11.93
N LEU A 311 13.18 -5.82 11.38
CA LEU A 311 13.78 -4.91 10.40
C LEU A 311 14.90 -4.07 11.01
N GLN A 312 14.72 -3.58 12.24
CA GLN A 312 15.77 -2.89 12.98
C GLN A 312 17.00 -3.79 13.20
N ALA A 313 16.78 -5.04 13.60
CA ALA A 313 17.85 -6.00 13.79
C ALA A 313 18.61 -6.29 12.48
N LEU A 314 17.91 -6.39 11.35
CA LEU A 314 18.55 -6.54 10.04
C LEU A 314 19.36 -5.29 9.67
N LYS A 315 18.82 -4.10 9.88
CA LYS A 315 19.51 -2.82 9.62
C LYS A 315 20.78 -2.66 10.46
N MET A 316 20.74 -3.05 11.71
CA MET A 316 21.92 -2.98 12.61
C MET A 316 23.04 -3.95 12.21
N LYS A 317 22.70 -5.09 11.59
CA LYS A 317 23.68 -6.07 11.10
C LYS A 317 24.26 -5.72 9.73
N ALA A 318 23.55 -4.91 8.95
CA ALA A 318 23.95 -4.57 7.60
C ALA A 318 25.06 -3.53 7.57
N VAL A 319 26.07 -3.75 6.71
CA VAL A 319 27.09 -2.73 6.42
C VAL A 319 26.59 -1.86 5.28
N ILE A 320 26.16 -0.62 5.63
CA ILE A 320 25.58 0.33 4.69
C ILE A 320 26.60 1.43 4.39
N LYS A 321 26.89 1.67 3.09
CA LYS A 321 27.75 2.78 2.64
C LYS A 321 26.97 3.60 1.61
N LYS A 322 26.83 4.92 1.85
CA LYS A 322 26.13 5.87 0.95
C LYS A 322 27.17 6.67 0.15
N GLU A 323 27.03 6.75 -1.17
CA GLU A 323 27.89 7.48 -2.09
C GLU A 323 27.41 8.93 -2.25
N ASN A 324 27.60 9.73 -1.22
CA ASN A 324 27.11 11.12 -1.16
C ASN A 324 27.58 11.99 -2.34
N ALA A 325 28.80 11.77 -2.86
CA ALA A 325 29.34 12.56 -3.96
C ALA A 325 28.55 12.41 -5.28
N ILE A 326 27.91 11.28 -5.51
CA ILE A 326 27.09 11.02 -6.71
C ILE A 326 25.72 11.67 -6.56
N LEU A 327 25.12 11.61 -5.37
CA LEU A 327 23.84 12.26 -5.05
C LEU A 327 23.94 13.78 -5.22
N TRP A 328 25.03 14.43 -4.75
CA TRP A 328 25.20 15.90 -4.80
C TRP A 328 25.58 16.45 -6.18
N LYS A 329 26.29 15.70 -7.05
CA LYS A 329 26.73 16.18 -8.38
C LYS A 329 25.58 16.41 -9.36
N LYS A 330 24.40 15.83 -9.20
CA LYS A 330 23.27 15.98 -10.11
C LYS A 330 22.28 17.06 -9.72
N VAL A 331 22.12 17.36 -8.46
CA VAL A 331 21.29 18.50 -8.01
C VAL A 331 21.82 19.83 -8.57
N ASN A 332 23.14 19.95 -8.73
CA ASN A 332 23.78 21.16 -9.29
C ASN A 332 23.85 21.22 -10.82
N ARG A 333 23.41 20.19 -11.58
CA ARG A 333 23.36 20.19 -13.04
C ARG A 333 21.98 20.52 -13.63
N GLN A 334 20.95 20.67 -12.80
CA GLN A 334 19.60 21.07 -13.20
C GLN A 334 19.27 22.52 -12.79
N LYS A 335 20.23 23.25 -12.25
CA LYS A 335 20.26 24.72 -12.18
C LYS A 335 21.06 25.26 -13.36
#